data_0b90360164a3e66e42ca159f2e998952
#
_entry.id   0b90360164a3e66e42ca159f2e998952
#
_cell.length_a   1.000
_cell.length_b   1.000
_cell.length_c   1.000
_cell.angle_alpha   90.00
_cell.angle_beta   90.00
_cell.angle_gamma   90.00
#
_symmetry.space_group_name_H-M   'P 1'
#
loop_
_entity.id
_entity.type
_entity.pdbx_description
1 polymer ?
#
loop_
_entity_poly.entity_id
_entity_poly.type
_entity_poly.pdbx_seq_one_letter_code
_entity_poly.pdbx_strand_id
1 'polypeptide(L)'
;MRILILGCGVIGLRVGEQLLAAGHAVTGVRRTPVEAPFPVIAADAGELALHAGLGHYDAVLLAANPGIRRGKDNGLARIARIIAAHHRSSRVIYTGTTSLYGDTQGGAVDENGALDDSDEARALLAIETDFLTHPDALVLRATALVGPTRTFTRQRIAASGGDVTVKGDLDRPFSYLHEEDLADVCVAALLGGLGQGVLNAAAPEALTVRSYYELLARHAGVAVRLTSDGTHQPSRRIDASRLHRQLPHMVWRRPA
;
A
#
# COMPACT_ATOMS: atom_id res chain seq x y z
N MET A 1 21.15 6.61 8.79
CA MET A 1 20.94 6.42 7.34
C MET A 1 20.33 7.68 6.74
N ARG A 2 20.54 7.89 5.42
CA ARG A 2 19.85 8.91 4.62
C ARG A 2 18.76 8.20 3.82
N ILE A 3 17.50 8.62 3.95
CA ILE A 3 16.36 7.93 3.35
C ILE A 3 15.56 8.89 2.47
N LEU A 4 15.26 8.46 1.25
CA LEU A 4 14.45 9.19 0.28
C LEU A 4 13.05 8.58 0.21
N ILE A 5 12.00 9.42 0.29
CA ILE A 5 10.60 9.00 0.17
C ILE A 5 9.98 9.67 -1.05
N LEU A 6 9.75 8.89 -2.10
CA LEU A 6 9.06 9.31 -3.32
C LEU A 6 7.57 9.02 -3.19
N GLY A 7 6.74 10.06 -3.19
CA GLY A 7 5.31 9.95 -2.92
C GLY A 7 4.98 10.19 -1.43
N CYS A 8 5.36 11.34 -0.90
CA CYS A 8 5.16 11.75 0.49
C CYS A 8 3.69 12.12 0.79
N GLY A 9 2.78 11.14 0.57
CA GLY A 9 1.38 11.17 1.00
C GLY A 9 1.21 10.65 2.43
N VAL A 10 0.03 10.20 2.82
CA VAL A 10 -0.27 9.71 4.19
C VAL A 10 0.75 8.68 4.68
N ILE A 11 1.03 7.65 3.87
CA ILE A 11 2.00 6.60 4.26
C ILE A 11 3.43 7.17 4.30
N GLY A 12 3.84 7.90 3.24
CA GLY A 12 5.19 8.45 3.17
C GLY A 12 5.51 9.44 4.31
N LEU A 13 4.54 10.28 4.72
CA LEU A 13 4.70 11.19 5.85
C LEU A 13 4.89 10.40 7.17
N ARG A 14 4.02 9.41 7.45
CA ARG A 14 4.13 8.58 8.66
C ARG A 14 5.47 7.83 8.74
N VAL A 15 5.90 7.24 7.62
CA VAL A 15 7.21 6.57 7.52
C VAL A 15 8.34 7.57 7.80
N GLY A 16 8.27 8.77 7.21
CA GLY A 16 9.28 9.81 7.42
C GLY A 16 9.36 10.30 8.87
N GLU A 17 8.21 10.49 9.51
CA GLU A 17 8.13 10.87 10.94
C GLU A 17 8.73 9.81 11.85
N GLN A 18 8.42 8.53 11.64
CA GLN A 18 8.97 7.42 12.42
C GLN A 18 10.50 7.31 12.24
N LEU A 19 10.99 7.43 10.99
CA LEU A 19 12.41 7.36 10.69
C LEU A 19 13.18 8.56 11.28
N LEU A 20 12.60 9.76 11.21
CA LEU A 20 13.17 10.94 11.84
C LEU A 20 13.27 10.78 13.36
N ALA A 21 12.21 10.28 13.99
CA ALA A 21 12.20 10.00 15.44
C ALA A 21 13.24 8.93 15.84
N ALA A 22 13.56 8.00 14.93
CA ALA A 22 14.62 7.01 15.08
C ALA A 22 16.04 7.55 14.76
N GLY A 23 16.19 8.84 14.49
CA GLY A 23 17.49 9.51 14.27
C GLY A 23 18.02 9.38 12.84
N HIS A 24 17.20 9.05 11.84
CA HIS A 24 17.60 8.99 10.44
C HIS A 24 17.37 10.34 9.73
N ALA A 25 18.18 10.64 8.71
CA ALA A 25 17.97 11.79 7.85
C ALA A 25 16.97 11.43 6.74
N VAL A 26 15.85 12.15 6.68
CA VAL A 26 14.77 11.89 5.74
C VAL A 26 14.61 13.05 4.76
N THR A 27 14.38 12.74 3.48
CA THR A 27 13.96 13.69 2.44
C THR A 27 12.73 13.12 1.74
N GLY A 28 11.65 13.89 1.70
CA GLY A 28 10.44 13.56 0.97
C GLY A 28 10.39 14.23 -0.41
N VAL A 29 9.68 13.62 -1.34
CA VAL A 29 9.34 14.22 -2.65
C VAL A 29 7.85 14.04 -2.91
N ARG A 30 7.16 15.12 -3.27
CA ARG A 30 5.78 15.07 -3.74
C ARG A 30 5.47 16.29 -4.62
N ARG A 31 4.48 16.16 -5.50
CA ARG A 31 4.11 17.20 -6.47
C ARG A 31 3.57 18.50 -5.83
N THR A 32 2.86 18.38 -4.72
CA THR A 32 2.28 19.54 -4.02
C THR A 32 2.97 19.75 -2.69
N PRO A 33 3.26 20.99 -2.27
CA PRO A 33 3.84 21.27 -0.96
C PRO A 33 3.04 20.65 0.19
N VAL A 34 3.74 20.30 1.26
CA VAL A 34 3.15 19.82 2.51
C VAL A 34 4.05 20.21 3.66
N GLU A 35 3.47 20.55 4.79
CA GLU A 35 4.22 20.70 6.04
C GLU A 35 4.59 19.31 6.59
N ALA A 36 5.85 19.16 6.97
CA ALA A 36 6.40 17.94 7.56
C ALA A 36 7.58 18.29 8.47
N PRO A 37 7.92 17.46 9.49
CA PRO A 37 9.07 17.70 10.36
C PRO A 37 10.41 17.44 9.68
N PHE A 38 10.43 17.04 8.42
CA PHE A 38 11.61 16.81 7.58
C PHE A 38 11.45 17.50 6.22
N PRO A 39 12.55 17.76 5.48
CA PRO A 39 12.51 18.39 4.16
C PRO A 39 11.65 17.63 3.16
N VAL A 40 10.69 18.33 2.53
CA VAL A 40 9.89 17.79 1.42
C VAL A 40 10.04 18.67 0.19
N ILE A 41 10.59 18.09 -0.87
CA ILE A 41 10.80 18.76 -2.16
C ILE A 41 9.50 18.70 -2.97
N ALA A 42 9.01 19.86 -3.39
CA ALA A 42 7.85 19.96 -4.29
C ALA A 42 8.30 19.71 -5.73
N ALA A 43 8.23 18.46 -6.19
CA ALA A 43 8.65 18.05 -7.54
C ALA A 43 7.91 16.78 -8.00
N ASP A 44 7.97 16.51 -9.31
CA ASP A 44 7.55 15.22 -9.86
C ASP A 44 8.69 14.21 -9.71
N ALA A 45 8.42 13.12 -9.00
CA ALA A 45 9.38 12.03 -8.81
C ALA A 45 9.82 11.34 -10.12
N GLY A 46 9.13 11.57 -11.23
CA GLY A 46 9.51 11.08 -12.55
C GLY A 46 10.46 12.00 -13.31
N GLU A 47 10.87 13.13 -12.75
CA GLU A 47 11.84 14.03 -13.41
C GLU A 47 13.27 13.56 -13.17
N LEU A 48 13.99 13.28 -14.26
CA LEU A 48 15.37 12.78 -14.19
C LEU A 48 16.33 13.79 -13.54
N ALA A 49 16.12 15.09 -13.80
CA ALA A 49 16.92 16.16 -13.21
C ALA A 49 16.83 16.20 -11.68
N LEU A 50 15.70 15.83 -11.11
CA LEU A 50 15.54 15.70 -9.66
C LEU A 50 16.54 14.68 -9.12
N HIS A 51 16.56 13.47 -9.66
CA HIS A 51 17.42 12.38 -9.17
C HIS A 51 18.90 12.67 -9.35
N ALA A 52 19.29 13.37 -10.42
CA ALA A 52 20.66 13.81 -10.62
C ALA A 52 21.14 14.81 -9.54
N GLY A 53 20.22 15.62 -8.99
CA GLY A 53 20.51 16.61 -7.95
C GLY A 53 20.45 16.09 -6.50
N LEU A 54 19.84 14.93 -6.27
CA LEU A 54 19.57 14.45 -4.89
C LEU A 54 20.79 13.86 -4.17
N GLY A 55 21.83 13.43 -4.87
CA GLY A 55 22.97 12.73 -4.27
C GLY A 55 22.62 11.31 -3.78
N HIS A 56 23.46 10.73 -2.92
CA HIS A 56 23.32 9.36 -2.46
C HIS A 56 22.33 9.25 -1.27
N TYR A 57 21.49 8.20 -1.31
CA TYR A 57 20.64 7.74 -0.19
C TYR A 57 20.92 6.27 0.08
N ASP A 58 20.86 5.86 1.36
CA ASP A 58 21.03 4.46 1.77
C ASP A 58 19.80 3.62 1.43
N ALA A 59 18.61 4.25 1.50
CA ALA A 59 17.36 3.58 1.14
C ALA A 59 16.38 4.55 0.46
N VAL A 60 15.53 4.00 -0.42
CA VAL A 60 14.49 4.73 -1.17
C VAL A 60 13.15 4.03 -1.02
N LEU A 61 12.11 4.75 -0.62
CA LEU A 61 10.72 4.30 -0.62
C LEU A 61 9.95 4.94 -1.76
N LEU A 62 9.31 4.13 -2.58
CA LEU A 62 8.28 4.57 -3.53
C LEU A 62 6.89 4.27 -2.94
N ALA A 63 6.22 5.28 -2.38
CA ALA A 63 4.92 5.18 -1.73
C ALA A 63 3.82 5.96 -2.48
N ALA A 64 3.86 5.94 -3.80
CA ALA A 64 2.90 6.64 -4.65
C ALA A 64 1.83 5.68 -5.20
N ASN A 65 0.57 6.15 -5.21
CA ASN A 65 -0.53 5.39 -5.82
C ASN A 65 -0.40 5.41 -7.36
N PRO A 66 -0.41 4.27 -8.05
CA PRO A 66 -0.33 4.21 -9.51
C PRO A 66 -1.47 4.95 -10.22
N GLY A 67 -2.66 5.05 -9.59
CA GLY A 67 -3.81 5.74 -10.17
C GLY A 67 -4.55 4.96 -11.25
N ILE A 68 -4.05 3.80 -11.67
CA ILE A 68 -4.54 2.98 -12.79
C ILE A 68 -6.04 2.69 -12.66
N ARG A 69 -6.51 2.29 -11.48
CA ARG A 69 -7.95 2.03 -11.21
C ARG A 69 -8.87 3.25 -11.43
N ARG A 70 -8.31 4.43 -11.61
CA ARG A 70 -9.02 5.67 -11.90
C ARG A 70 -8.79 6.16 -13.33
N GLY A 71 -8.26 5.28 -14.20
CA GLY A 71 -7.89 5.63 -15.57
C GLY A 71 -6.77 6.66 -15.67
N LYS A 72 -5.94 6.78 -14.62
CA LYS A 72 -4.82 7.73 -14.56
C LYS A 72 -3.50 6.97 -14.61
N ASP A 73 -2.59 7.40 -15.44
CA ASP A 73 -1.17 7.01 -15.36
C ASP A 73 -0.40 8.06 -14.56
N ASN A 74 0.07 7.68 -13.37
CA ASN A 74 0.91 8.55 -12.52
C ASN A 74 2.42 8.38 -12.84
N GLY A 75 2.78 7.71 -13.92
CA GLY A 75 4.15 7.54 -14.39
C GLY A 75 5.01 6.62 -13.52
N LEU A 76 4.40 5.71 -12.74
CA LEU A 76 5.14 4.88 -11.79
C LEU A 76 6.14 3.94 -12.47
N ALA A 77 5.83 3.39 -13.65
CA ALA A 77 6.78 2.57 -14.41
C ALA A 77 8.03 3.38 -14.79
N ARG A 78 7.86 4.65 -15.18
CA ARG A 78 9.00 5.55 -15.41
C ARG A 78 9.81 5.80 -14.15
N ILE A 79 9.12 6.08 -13.02
CA ILE A 79 9.78 6.30 -11.73
C ILE A 79 10.55 5.05 -11.30
N ALA A 80 9.98 3.85 -11.44
CA ALA A 80 10.63 2.58 -11.13
C ALA A 80 11.96 2.41 -11.90
N ARG A 81 11.94 2.66 -13.21
CA ARG A 81 13.16 2.61 -14.04
C ARG A 81 14.21 3.65 -13.62
N ILE A 82 13.79 4.87 -13.27
CA ILE A 82 14.70 5.90 -12.76
C ILE A 82 15.33 5.44 -11.45
N ILE A 83 14.56 4.90 -10.51
CA ILE A 83 15.08 4.37 -9.25
C ILE A 83 16.11 3.28 -9.53
N ALA A 84 15.79 2.31 -10.37
CA ALA A 84 16.71 1.22 -10.72
C ALA A 84 18.01 1.71 -11.37
N ALA A 85 17.98 2.79 -12.11
CA ALA A 85 19.15 3.35 -12.78
C ALA A 85 20.02 4.26 -11.88
N HIS A 86 19.38 5.12 -11.08
CA HIS A 86 20.06 6.20 -10.33
C HIS A 86 20.33 5.87 -8.85
N HIS A 87 19.64 4.89 -8.27
CA HIS A 87 19.79 4.54 -6.86
C HIS A 87 20.34 3.11 -6.67
N ARG A 88 21.25 2.67 -7.56
CA ARG A 88 21.76 1.28 -7.63
C ARG A 88 22.41 0.74 -6.35
N SER A 89 22.96 1.62 -5.53
CA SER A 89 23.60 1.28 -4.25
C SER A 89 22.67 1.42 -3.04
N SER A 90 21.41 1.78 -3.26
CA SER A 90 20.40 1.95 -2.23
C SER A 90 19.57 0.68 -2.09
N ARG A 91 19.01 0.44 -0.91
CA ARG A 91 17.88 -0.46 -0.75
C ARG A 91 16.61 0.22 -1.27
N VAL A 92 15.81 -0.45 -2.09
CA VAL A 92 14.62 0.18 -2.68
C VAL A 92 13.35 -0.59 -2.33
N ILE A 93 12.32 0.14 -1.86
CA ILE A 93 11.03 -0.43 -1.44
C ILE A 93 9.91 0.22 -2.26
N TYR A 94 8.99 -0.58 -2.77
CA TYR A 94 7.77 -0.12 -3.43
C TYR A 94 6.52 -0.63 -2.73
N THR A 95 5.58 0.26 -2.42
CA THR A 95 4.25 -0.11 -1.94
C THR A 95 3.32 -0.36 -3.12
N GLY A 96 3.28 -1.60 -3.58
CA GLY A 96 2.39 -2.10 -4.61
C GLY A 96 0.99 -2.43 -4.07
N THR A 97 0.26 -3.29 -4.79
CA THR A 97 -1.12 -3.66 -4.44
C THR A 97 -1.42 -5.12 -4.75
N THR A 98 -2.30 -5.74 -3.96
CA THR A 98 -2.82 -7.08 -4.22
C THR A 98 -3.93 -7.12 -5.28
N SER A 99 -4.32 -5.98 -5.86
CA SER A 99 -5.38 -5.95 -6.89
C SER A 99 -4.98 -6.62 -8.20
N LEU A 100 -3.70 -6.91 -8.38
CA LEU A 100 -3.18 -7.65 -9.54
C LEU A 100 -3.45 -9.18 -9.49
N TYR A 101 -3.87 -9.74 -8.35
CA TYR A 101 -4.22 -11.16 -8.29
C TYR A 101 -5.60 -11.44 -8.89
N GLY A 102 -5.72 -12.62 -9.53
CA GLY A 102 -6.98 -13.12 -10.06
C GLY A 102 -7.99 -13.48 -8.97
N ASP A 103 -9.21 -13.76 -9.41
CA ASP A 103 -10.28 -14.27 -8.54
C ASP A 103 -9.98 -15.72 -8.13
N THR A 104 -10.03 -16.00 -6.83
CA THR A 104 -9.88 -17.35 -6.27
C THR A 104 -11.18 -17.86 -5.64
N GLN A 105 -12.31 -17.18 -5.87
CA GLN A 105 -13.60 -17.50 -5.27
C GLN A 105 -13.54 -17.62 -3.73
N GLY A 106 -12.78 -16.72 -3.10
CA GLY A 106 -12.57 -16.70 -1.64
C GLY A 106 -11.40 -17.56 -1.14
N GLY A 107 -10.74 -18.30 -2.02
CA GLY A 107 -9.54 -19.07 -1.68
C GLY A 107 -8.35 -18.19 -1.29
N ALA A 108 -7.35 -18.80 -0.66
CA ALA A 108 -6.12 -18.12 -0.30
C ALA A 108 -5.22 -17.90 -1.54
N VAL A 109 -4.50 -16.78 -1.54
CA VAL A 109 -3.49 -16.46 -2.55
C VAL A 109 -2.23 -15.90 -1.88
N ASP A 110 -1.09 -16.52 -2.17
CA ASP A 110 0.23 -16.06 -1.78
C ASP A 110 0.92 -15.27 -2.92
N GLU A 111 2.19 -14.96 -2.75
CA GLU A 111 2.97 -14.18 -3.72
C GLU A 111 3.17 -14.90 -5.08
N ASN A 112 2.97 -16.22 -5.14
CA ASN A 112 3.07 -17.07 -6.35
C ASN A 112 1.68 -17.28 -6.99
N GLY A 113 0.60 -16.75 -6.40
CA GLY A 113 -0.75 -16.93 -6.89
C GLY A 113 -0.98 -16.36 -8.29
N ALA A 114 -1.95 -16.92 -9.00
CA ALA A 114 -2.29 -16.51 -10.35
C ALA A 114 -2.69 -15.02 -10.39
N LEU A 115 -2.14 -14.31 -11.38
CA LEU A 115 -2.46 -12.91 -11.63
C LEU A 115 -3.69 -12.80 -12.51
N ASP A 116 -4.42 -11.70 -12.35
CA ASP A 116 -5.51 -11.31 -13.25
C ASP A 116 -4.95 -10.93 -14.64
N ASP A 117 -5.69 -11.19 -15.69
CA ASP A 117 -5.29 -10.92 -17.07
C ASP A 117 -5.81 -9.59 -17.61
N SER A 118 -6.42 -8.77 -16.77
CA SER A 118 -6.89 -7.43 -17.13
C SER A 118 -5.76 -6.47 -17.48
N ASP A 119 -6.05 -5.46 -18.27
CA ASP A 119 -5.09 -4.39 -18.59
C ASP A 119 -4.58 -3.68 -17.34
N GLU A 120 -5.44 -3.55 -16.32
CA GLU A 120 -5.07 -2.98 -15.03
C GLU A 120 -3.99 -3.84 -14.34
N ALA A 121 -4.20 -5.15 -14.25
CA ALA A 121 -3.23 -6.05 -13.61
C ALA A 121 -1.91 -6.10 -14.38
N ARG A 122 -1.97 -6.12 -15.72
CA ARG A 122 -0.77 -6.06 -16.57
C ARG A 122 0.02 -4.77 -16.36
N ALA A 123 -0.66 -3.62 -16.26
CA ALA A 123 0.00 -2.34 -16.01
C ALA A 123 0.64 -2.28 -14.61
N LEU A 124 -0.02 -2.84 -13.58
CA LEU A 124 0.54 -2.95 -12.23
C LEU A 124 1.76 -3.87 -12.19
N LEU A 125 1.68 -5.01 -12.88
CA LEU A 125 2.80 -5.96 -12.97
C LEU A 125 4.00 -5.35 -13.69
N ALA A 126 3.79 -4.56 -14.74
CA ALA A 126 4.87 -3.86 -15.43
C ALA A 126 5.64 -2.91 -14.50
N ILE A 127 4.95 -2.20 -13.60
CA ILE A 127 5.61 -1.34 -12.60
C ILE A 127 6.48 -2.19 -11.66
N GLU A 128 5.94 -3.31 -11.15
CA GLU A 128 6.70 -4.21 -10.27
C GLU A 128 7.91 -4.80 -10.99
N THR A 129 7.73 -5.23 -12.25
CA THR A 129 8.81 -5.81 -13.07
C THR A 129 9.94 -4.80 -13.29
N ASP A 130 9.62 -3.56 -13.67
CA ASP A 130 10.60 -2.49 -13.82
C ASP A 130 11.33 -2.22 -12.49
N PHE A 131 10.61 -2.21 -11.38
CA PHE A 131 11.19 -1.96 -10.06
C PHE A 131 12.12 -3.09 -9.59
N LEU A 132 11.72 -4.35 -9.85
CA LEU A 132 12.49 -5.55 -9.48
C LEU A 132 13.74 -5.77 -10.35
N THR A 133 13.99 -4.94 -11.36
CA THR A 133 15.31 -4.91 -12.04
C THR A 133 16.43 -4.37 -11.14
N HIS A 134 16.06 -3.70 -10.04
CA HIS A 134 17.02 -3.25 -9.04
C HIS A 134 17.50 -4.41 -8.15
N PRO A 135 18.82 -4.54 -7.90
CA PRO A 135 19.39 -5.71 -7.20
C PRO A 135 18.95 -5.85 -5.74
N ASP A 136 18.60 -4.75 -5.05
CA ASP A 136 18.08 -4.77 -3.67
C ASP A 136 16.68 -4.16 -3.60
N ALA A 137 15.75 -4.75 -4.35
CA ALA A 137 14.36 -4.32 -4.41
C ALA A 137 13.43 -5.21 -3.58
N LEU A 138 12.48 -4.56 -2.92
CA LEU A 138 11.34 -5.22 -2.29
C LEU A 138 10.04 -4.54 -2.73
N VAL A 139 9.09 -5.32 -3.23
CA VAL A 139 7.70 -4.91 -3.50
C VAL A 139 6.81 -5.41 -2.38
N LEU A 140 6.11 -4.51 -1.73
CA LEU A 140 5.07 -4.81 -0.73
C LEU A 140 3.70 -4.74 -1.39
N ARG A 141 3.08 -5.87 -1.74
CA ARG A 141 1.72 -5.91 -2.28
C ARG A 141 0.71 -5.70 -1.16
N ALA A 142 0.35 -4.44 -0.90
CA ALA A 142 -0.58 -4.08 0.15
C ALA A 142 -2.02 -4.40 -0.24
N THR A 143 -2.80 -4.89 0.74
CA THR A 143 -4.25 -5.08 0.62
C THR A 143 -5.00 -3.76 0.77
N ALA A 144 -6.33 -3.83 0.88
CA ALA A 144 -7.16 -2.67 1.16
C ALA A 144 -6.70 -1.98 2.45
N LEU A 145 -6.29 -0.72 2.34
CA LEU A 145 -5.87 0.06 3.50
C LEU A 145 -7.08 0.53 4.29
N VAL A 146 -7.00 0.33 5.61
CA VAL A 146 -7.98 0.81 6.61
C VAL A 146 -7.28 1.75 7.59
N GLY A 147 -8.05 2.53 8.35
CA GLY A 147 -7.51 3.45 9.35
C GLY A 147 -8.18 4.82 9.33
N PRO A 148 -7.73 5.76 10.18
CA PRO A 148 -8.40 7.03 10.40
C PRO A 148 -8.49 7.91 9.14
N THR A 149 -7.53 7.84 8.22
CA THR A 149 -7.58 8.64 6.96
C THR A 149 -8.43 7.97 5.87
N ARG A 150 -8.87 6.72 6.06
CA ARG A 150 -9.66 5.95 5.09
C ARG A 150 -11.16 6.09 5.39
N THR A 151 -11.70 7.26 5.16
CA THR A 151 -13.04 7.67 5.62
C THR A 151 -14.18 7.25 4.70
N PHE A 152 -13.90 6.80 3.47
CA PHE A 152 -14.93 6.53 2.43
C PHE A 152 -16.08 5.63 2.91
N THR A 153 -15.77 4.47 3.53
CA THR A 153 -16.81 3.54 3.99
C THR A 153 -17.61 4.14 5.15
N ARG A 154 -16.96 4.82 6.10
CA ARG A 154 -17.63 5.52 7.20
C ARG A 154 -18.56 6.62 6.71
N GLN A 155 -18.10 7.45 5.77
CA GLN A 155 -18.93 8.50 5.14
C GLN A 155 -20.13 7.89 4.41
N ARG A 156 -19.94 6.77 3.72
CA ARG A 156 -21.01 6.05 3.05
C ARG A 156 -22.06 5.52 4.02
N ILE A 157 -21.65 4.91 5.14
CA ILE A 157 -22.57 4.46 6.21
C ILE A 157 -23.35 5.66 6.77
N ALA A 158 -22.68 6.75 7.09
CA ALA A 158 -23.34 7.96 7.62
C ALA A 158 -24.34 8.56 6.64
N ALA A 159 -23.95 8.66 5.35
CA ALA A 159 -24.81 9.25 4.31
C ALA A 159 -26.05 8.39 3.97
N SER A 160 -26.01 7.10 4.22
CA SER A 160 -27.10 6.16 3.90
C SER A 160 -28.19 6.06 4.98
N GLY A 161 -28.02 6.72 6.12
CA GLY A 161 -28.90 6.55 7.27
C GLY A 161 -28.88 5.12 7.85
N GLY A 162 -27.84 4.33 7.53
CA GLY A 162 -27.66 2.96 7.98
C GLY A 162 -28.08 1.89 6.95
N ASP A 163 -28.78 2.22 5.88
CA ASP A 163 -29.13 1.29 4.80
C ASP A 163 -28.07 1.33 3.68
N VAL A 164 -27.18 0.32 3.63
CA VAL A 164 -26.06 0.30 2.68
C VAL A 164 -26.15 -0.86 1.72
N THR A 165 -26.27 -0.58 0.42
CA THR A 165 -26.15 -1.60 -0.62
C THR A 165 -24.66 -1.75 -0.99
N VAL A 166 -24.12 -2.96 -0.83
CA VAL A 166 -22.71 -3.30 -1.07
C VAL A 166 -22.60 -4.08 -2.38
N LYS A 167 -21.55 -3.83 -3.14
CA LYS A 167 -21.24 -4.61 -4.35
C LYS A 167 -20.77 -6.01 -3.99
N GLY A 168 -21.40 -7.00 -4.62
CA GLY A 168 -21.05 -8.41 -4.51
C GLY A 168 -21.47 -9.06 -3.19
N ASP A 169 -20.96 -10.27 -2.95
CA ASP A 169 -21.25 -11.07 -1.78
C ASP A 169 -20.75 -10.38 -0.50
N LEU A 170 -21.63 -10.31 0.50
CA LEU A 170 -21.32 -9.73 1.81
C LEU A 170 -20.37 -10.61 2.64
N ASP A 171 -20.42 -11.91 2.42
CA ASP A 171 -19.63 -12.86 3.20
C ASP A 171 -18.29 -13.22 2.53
N ARG A 172 -17.97 -12.59 1.38
CA ARG A 172 -16.66 -12.71 0.75
C ARG A 172 -15.55 -12.18 1.66
N PRO A 173 -14.33 -12.78 1.61
CA PRO A 173 -13.18 -12.32 2.37
C PRO A 173 -12.83 -10.86 2.08
N PHE A 174 -12.49 -10.13 3.12
CA PHE A 174 -11.96 -8.79 3.10
C PHE A 174 -10.60 -8.79 3.79
N SER A 175 -9.54 -9.01 3.03
CA SER A 175 -8.17 -8.83 3.51
C SER A 175 -7.86 -7.34 3.60
N TYR A 176 -7.35 -6.91 4.74
CA TYR A 176 -7.07 -5.50 5.02
C TYR A 176 -5.66 -5.33 5.62
N LEU A 177 -5.18 -4.11 5.60
CA LEU A 177 -3.98 -3.69 6.32
C LEU A 177 -4.22 -2.30 6.91
N HIS A 178 -3.90 -2.11 8.19
CA HIS A 178 -3.99 -0.78 8.78
C HIS A 178 -2.92 0.14 8.19
N GLU A 179 -3.24 1.40 7.92
CA GLU A 179 -2.30 2.35 7.31
C GLU A 179 -1.05 2.60 8.16
N GLU A 180 -1.16 2.48 9.49
CA GLU A 180 -0.01 2.55 10.39
C GLU A 180 0.82 1.28 10.33
N ASP A 181 0.19 0.10 10.19
CA ASP A 181 0.93 -1.16 10.01
C ASP A 181 1.72 -1.16 8.70
N LEU A 182 1.16 -0.60 7.63
CA LEU A 182 1.92 -0.44 6.39
C LEU A 182 3.13 0.49 6.58
N ALA A 183 2.98 1.57 7.37
CA ALA A 183 4.11 2.44 7.68
C ALA A 183 5.18 1.70 8.50
N ASP A 184 4.78 0.94 9.53
CA ASP A 184 5.68 0.13 10.35
C ASP A 184 6.43 -0.92 9.50
N VAL A 185 5.73 -1.60 8.59
CA VAL A 185 6.33 -2.55 7.62
C VAL A 185 7.31 -1.85 6.69
N CYS A 186 6.98 -0.66 6.17
CA CYS A 186 7.89 0.12 5.32
C CYS A 186 9.16 0.54 6.08
N VAL A 187 9.04 0.97 7.34
CA VAL A 187 10.19 1.30 8.19
C VAL A 187 11.08 0.08 8.40
N ALA A 188 10.50 -1.08 8.78
CA ALA A 188 11.25 -2.32 8.93
C ALA A 188 11.96 -2.72 7.62
N ALA A 189 11.28 -2.58 6.47
CA ALA A 189 11.86 -2.85 5.16
C ALA A 189 13.05 -1.96 4.84
N LEU A 190 12.92 -0.64 5.05
CA LEU A 190 13.97 0.36 4.77
C LEU A 190 15.21 0.16 5.65
N LEU A 191 15.02 -0.33 6.86
CA LEU A 191 16.10 -0.62 7.81
C LEU A 191 16.71 -2.02 7.66
N GLY A 192 16.32 -2.77 6.63
CA GLY A 192 16.88 -4.09 6.31
C GLY A 192 16.26 -5.27 7.07
N GLY A 193 15.15 -5.06 7.78
CA GLY A 193 14.44 -6.10 8.52
C GLY A 193 13.64 -7.09 7.65
N LEU A 194 13.50 -6.82 6.34
CA LEU A 194 12.80 -7.68 5.39
C LEU A 194 13.70 -8.10 4.23
N GLY A 195 13.44 -9.28 3.65
CA GLY A 195 14.14 -9.76 2.47
C GLY A 195 13.78 -8.99 1.19
N GLN A 196 14.38 -9.43 0.07
CA GLN A 196 14.15 -8.90 -1.28
C GLN A 196 12.99 -9.62 -1.98
N GLY A 197 12.57 -9.08 -3.14
CA GLY A 197 11.57 -9.67 -4.02
C GLY A 197 10.17 -9.14 -3.76
N VAL A 198 9.18 -10.02 -3.65
CA VAL A 198 7.77 -9.65 -3.44
C VAL A 198 7.28 -10.22 -2.11
N LEU A 199 6.57 -9.41 -1.34
CA LEU A 199 5.85 -9.82 -0.14
C LEU A 199 4.42 -9.28 -0.17
N ASN A 200 3.45 -10.14 0.14
CA ASN A 200 2.10 -9.69 0.46
C ASN A 200 2.09 -8.98 1.81
N ALA A 201 1.37 -7.86 1.88
CA ALA A 201 1.18 -7.10 3.11
C ALA A 201 -0.31 -7.01 3.46
N ALA A 202 -0.71 -7.83 4.43
CA ALA A 202 -2.06 -7.94 4.95
C ALA A 202 -2.01 -8.21 6.46
N ALA A 203 -3.05 -7.83 7.19
CA ALA A 203 -3.24 -8.27 8.58
C ALA A 203 -3.39 -9.81 8.64
N PRO A 204 -3.01 -10.45 9.76
CA PRO A 204 -3.07 -11.92 9.90
C PRO A 204 -4.47 -12.50 9.71
N GLU A 205 -5.49 -11.76 10.12
CA GLU A 205 -6.89 -12.17 10.02
C GLU A 205 -7.59 -11.40 8.91
N ALA A 206 -8.29 -12.11 8.02
CA ALA A 206 -9.24 -11.49 7.10
C ALA A 206 -10.61 -11.37 7.79
N LEU A 207 -11.31 -10.28 7.53
CA LEU A 207 -12.73 -10.13 7.85
C LEU A 207 -13.59 -10.63 6.68
N THR A 208 -14.91 -10.65 6.86
CA THR A 208 -15.84 -10.58 5.73
C THR A 208 -16.16 -9.11 5.42
N VAL A 209 -16.65 -8.83 4.23
CA VAL A 209 -17.14 -7.48 3.90
C VAL A 209 -18.23 -7.06 4.88
N ARG A 210 -19.16 -7.96 5.21
CA ARG A 210 -20.19 -7.75 6.25
C ARG A 210 -19.57 -7.30 7.57
N SER A 211 -18.67 -8.11 8.13
CA SER A 211 -18.03 -7.82 9.41
C SER A 211 -17.27 -6.50 9.43
N TYR A 212 -16.65 -6.13 8.31
CA TYR A 212 -15.97 -4.84 8.19
C TYR A 212 -16.94 -3.65 8.28
N TYR A 213 -18.07 -3.70 7.54
CA TYR A 213 -19.08 -2.63 7.61
C TYR A 213 -19.75 -2.54 8.99
N GLU A 214 -20.10 -3.69 9.60
CA GLU A 214 -20.68 -3.74 10.94
C GLU A 214 -19.72 -3.21 12.01
N LEU A 215 -18.41 -3.51 11.88
CA LEU A 215 -17.39 -2.97 12.77
C LEU A 215 -17.34 -1.44 12.70
N LEU A 216 -17.29 -0.87 11.51
CA LEU A 216 -17.26 0.58 11.32
C LEU A 216 -18.54 1.26 11.79
N ALA A 217 -19.70 0.65 11.57
CA ALA A 217 -20.99 1.15 12.03
C ALA A 217 -21.08 1.17 13.58
N ARG A 218 -20.61 0.11 14.25
CA ARG A 218 -20.52 0.07 15.72
C ARG A 218 -19.63 1.18 16.27
N HIS A 219 -18.45 1.42 15.67
CA HIS A 219 -17.58 2.51 16.10
C HIS A 219 -18.19 3.90 15.88
N ALA A 220 -19.06 4.03 14.89
CA ALA A 220 -19.79 5.27 14.62
C ALA A 220 -21.07 5.41 15.46
N GLY A 221 -21.44 4.42 16.26
CA GLY A 221 -22.70 4.40 17.04
C GLY A 221 -23.95 4.31 16.15
N VAL A 222 -23.83 3.77 14.92
CA VAL A 222 -24.92 3.70 13.93
C VAL A 222 -25.31 2.23 13.71
N ALA A 223 -26.61 1.93 13.72
CA ALA A 223 -27.10 0.64 13.23
C ALA A 223 -26.96 0.58 11.71
N VAL A 224 -26.52 -0.57 11.17
CA VAL A 224 -26.38 -0.75 9.71
C VAL A 224 -27.17 -1.97 9.25
N ARG A 225 -27.92 -1.81 8.16
CA ARG A 225 -28.53 -2.88 7.39
C ARG A 225 -27.81 -2.99 6.05
N LEU A 226 -27.21 -4.13 5.80
CA LEU A 226 -26.45 -4.40 4.59
C LEU A 226 -27.24 -5.25 3.59
N THR A 227 -27.26 -4.84 2.34
CA THR A 227 -27.81 -5.61 1.22
C THR A 227 -26.74 -5.76 0.15
N SER A 228 -26.72 -6.94 -0.51
CA SER A 228 -25.88 -7.16 -1.69
C SER A 228 -26.61 -6.67 -2.93
N ASP A 229 -25.88 -6.09 -3.90
CA ASP A 229 -26.43 -5.76 -5.22
C ASP A 229 -26.42 -6.98 -6.18
N GLY A 230 -25.93 -8.13 -5.72
CA GLY A 230 -25.85 -9.37 -6.50
C GLY A 230 -24.78 -9.38 -7.62
N THR A 231 -24.00 -8.32 -7.77
CA THR A 231 -22.93 -8.29 -8.79
C THR A 231 -21.76 -9.21 -8.39
N HIS A 232 -21.13 -9.83 -9.40
CA HIS A 232 -19.87 -10.55 -9.15
C HIS A 232 -18.75 -9.58 -8.80
N GLN A 233 -18.01 -9.89 -7.74
CA GLN A 233 -16.78 -9.18 -7.35
C GLN A 233 -15.66 -10.21 -7.13
N PRO A 234 -14.46 -10.01 -7.70
CA PRO A 234 -13.34 -10.88 -7.42
C PRO A 234 -13.13 -11.07 -5.93
N SER A 235 -12.97 -12.31 -5.51
CA SER A 235 -12.90 -12.68 -4.10
C SER A 235 -11.67 -13.52 -3.82
N ARG A 236 -10.85 -13.11 -2.86
CA ARG A 236 -9.62 -13.78 -2.45
C ARG A 236 -9.22 -13.40 -1.03
N ARG A 237 -8.62 -14.35 -0.35
CA ARG A 237 -7.99 -14.14 0.95
C ARG A 237 -6.48 -14.05 0.75
N ILE A 238 -5.88 -12.92 1.10
CA ILE A 238 -4.44 -12.72 0.91
C ILE A 238 -3.67 -13.43 2.02
N ASP A 239 -2.78 -14.32 1.62
CA ASP A 239 -1.81 -14.96 2.51
C ASP A 239 -0.53 -14.10 2.58
N ALA A 240 -0.29 -13.50 3.74
CA ALA A 240 0.88 -12.71 4.06
C ALA A 240 1.82 -13.42 5.07
N SER A 241 1.72 -14.73 5.18
CA SER A 241 2.48 -15.52 6.17
C SER A 241 3.99 -15.34 6.03
N ARG A 242 4.51 -15.07 4.82
CA ARG A 242 5.93 -14.76 4.60
C ARG A 242 6.36 -13.47 5.29
N LEU A 243 5.53 -12.42 5.23
CA LEU A 243 5.76 -11.16 5.94
C LEU A 243 5.68 -11.36 7.45
N HIS A 244 4.65 -12.07 7.93
CA HIS A 244 4.45 -12.31 9.37
C HIS A 244 5.61 -13.08 10.00
N ARG A 245 6.20 -14.04 9.28
CA ARG A 245 7.40 -14.77 9.77
C ARG A 245 8.64 -13.87 9.89
N GLN A 246 8.74 -12.82 9.07
CA GLN A 246 9.85 -11.86 9.13
C GLN A 246 9.64 -10.78 10.19
N LEU A 247 8.39 -10.55 10.62
CA LEU A 247 8.01 -9.57 11.64
C LEU A 247 7.23 -10.24 12.80
N PRO A 248 7.80 -11.23 13.49
CA PRO A 248 7.07 -12.05 14.46
C PRO A 248 6.61 -11.28 15.71
N HIS A 249 7.21 -10.13 15.99
CA HIS A 249 6.87 -9.28 17.13
C HIS A 249 5.95 -8.11 16.78
N MET A 250 5.54 -7.97 15.52
CA MET A 250 4.66 -6.89 15.09
C MET A 250 3.25 -7.11 15.63
N VAL A 251 2.71 -6.08 16.28
CA VAL A 251 1.31 -6.04 16.74
C VAL A 251 0.47 -5.42 15.64
N TRP A 252 -0.44 -6.22 15.06
CA TRP A 252 -1.28 -5.82 13.95
C TRP A 252 -2.56 -5.14 14.43
N ARG A 253 -2.88 -3.98 13.86
CA ARG A 253 -4.05 -3.18 14.24
C ARG A 253 -5.30 -3.67 13.52
N ARG A 254 -6.42 -3.58 14.21
CA ARG A 254 -7.74 -3.83 13.62
C ARG A 254 -8.29 -2.58 12.94
N PRO A 255 -9.22 -2.71 11.97
CA PRO A 255 -9.93 -1.57 11.42
C PRO A 255 -10.76 -0.90 12.53
N ALA A 256 -10.55 0.38 12.78
CA ALA A 256 -11.27 1.14 13.77
C ALA A 256 -11.77 2.46 13.17
#